data_e7da10cdbb1d37954750c19c036d3e0b
#
_entry.id   e7da10cdbb1d37954750c19c036d3e0b
#
_cell.length_a   1.000
_cell.length_b   1.000
_cell.length_c   1.000
_cell.angle_alpha   90.00
_cell.angle_beta   90.00
_cell.angle_gamma   90.00
#
_symmetry.space_group_name_H-M   'P 1'
#
loop_
_entity.id
_entity.type
_entity.pdbx_description
1 polymer ?
#
loop_
_entity_poly.entity_id
_entity_poly.type
_entity_poly.pdbx_seq_one_letter_code
_entity_poly.pdbx_strand_id
1 'polypeptide(L)'
;MKKRIQKLTALLLFGSLTVSLLTGCGGGNSGSSGGDGSSSSEESSESSGGAGEVTLWHYFEHEAPDLEAIVEKYNEEQDKIHITATYVSREELMNQYTIGAVSGELPDIGMVDSPDMASYVSLGVFEDITDDVGSWEDLDQFYPGPLLSCQDADGKYYGLPNNSSCLTLACNMDILKKAGFNEPPTTWDEFRKVCEKTTNASDGVYGFAMCAIGTEEGTFQLLPWICSAGGNIDTLDSPESIKGIQFLTDLVQDGLMSKEVINWQQSEAYNSFCAGKAAMLESGTWQLADIDEKINGTFEYQYALLPKDEEYSSTIGGENFGVCTGTEYRDECVDFLKYLMNAQNNADFTAAAAKLPVRKDAVSLNELFTTDERYAVFNEGMNYARARGPHAQWPTLSEAFYTAVQQSLLGEKSAEDAMKDAAATIDPIVAEDPLPEASIGGGVADDVN
;
A
#
# COMPACT_ATOMS: atom_id res chain seq x y z
N MET A 1 -57.54 4.95 12.67
CA MET A 1 -58.27 3.87 11.96
C MET A 1 -57.25 2.86 11.41
N LYS A 2 -57.42 1.63 11.90
CA LYS A 2 -56.96 0.31 11.40
C LYS A 2 -55.59 0.11 10.76
N LYS A 3 -54.77 -0.61 11.58
CA LYS A 3 -53.60 -1.45 11.28
C LYS A 3 -53.80 -2.38 10.06
N ARG A 4 -52.74 -2.60 9.30
CA ARG A 4 -52.48 -3.92 8.69
C ARG A 4 -50.98 -4.24 8.78
N ILE A 5 -50.70 -5.24 9.61
CA ILE A 5 -49.46 -5.99 9.73
C ILE A 5 -49.49 -7.07 8.65
N GLN A 6 -48.45 -7.16 7.82
CA GLN A 6 -48.23 -8.37 7.01
C GLN A 6 -46.89 -9.01 7.47
N LYS A 7 -47.03 -10.21 8.02
CA LYS A 7 -45.99 -11.17 8.34
C LYS A 7 -45.54 -11.83 7.04
N LEU A 8 -44.24 -11.79 6.73
CA LEU A 8 -43.64 -12.70 5.76
C LEU A 8 -42.93 -13.83 6.49
N THR A 9 -43.35 -15.03 6.19
CA THR A 9 -42.85 -16.31 6.70
C THR A 9 -41.64 -16.75 5.89
N ALA A 10 -40.55 -17.02 6.56
CA ALA A 10 -39.36 -17.62 5.95
C ALA A 10 -39.57 -19.12 5.76
N LEU A 11 -39.33 -19.61 4.55
CA LEU A 11 -39.36 -21.02 4.19
C LEU A 11 -37.89 -21.52 4.09
N LEU A 12 -37.50 -22.36 5.03
CA LEU A 12 -36.24 -23.12 5.02
C LEU A 12 -36.39 -24.31 4.09
N LEU A 13 -35.61 -24.39 3.04
CA LEU A 13 -35.44 -25.59 2.19
C LEU A 13 -34.10 -26.25 2.52
N PHE A 14 -34.18 -27.36 3.24
CA PHE A 14 -33.11 -28.35 3.39
C PHE A 14 -33.02 -29.19 2.12
N GLY A 15 -31.93 -29.13 1.41
CA GLY A 15 -31.58 -30.02 0.30
C GLY A 15 -30.51 -31.04 0.74
N SER A 16 -30.93 -32.25 0.95
CA SER A 16 -30.08 -33.42 1.26
C SER A 16 -29.37 -33.91 -0.01
N LEU A 17 -28.03 -33.93 0.01
CA LEU A 17 -27.20 -34.59 -1.02
C LEU A 17 -26.96 -36.07 -0.58
N THR A 18 -27.48 -36.98 -1.39
CA THR A 18 -27.24 -38.42 -1.28
C THR A 18 -25.92 -38.79 -1.99
N VAL A 19 -25.03 -39.40 -1.25
CA VAL A 19 -23.80 -40.06 -1.74
C VAL A 19 -24.19 -41.43 -2.34
N SER A 20 -23.83 -41.66 -3.60
CA SER A 20 -23.93 -42.92 -4.29
C SER A 20 -22.57 -43.63 -4.34
N LEU A 21 -22.39 -44.63 -3.55
CA LEU A 21 -21.31 -45.62 -3.62
C LEU A 21 -21.63 -46.63 -4.73
N LEU A 22 -20.77 -46.74 -5.71
CA LEU A 22 -20.77 -47.85 -6.68
C LEU A 22 -19.55 -48.76 -6.41
N THR A 23 -19.81 -49.87 -5.75
CA THR A 23 -18.94 -51.02 -5.71
C THR A 23 -19.17 -51.88 -6.96
N GLY A 24 -18.09 -52.20 -7.66
CA GLY A 24 -18.07 -53.17 -8.77
C GLY A 24 -16.96 -54.19 -8.58
N CYS A 25 -17.31 -55.38 -8.13
CA CYS A 25 -16.48 -56.58 -8.06
C CYS A 25 -16.58 -57.38 -9.35
N GLY A 26 -15.49 -58.05 -9.70
CA GLY A 26 -15.43 -59.19 -10.63
C GLY A 26 -14.05 -59.32 -11.27
N GLY A 27 -13.20 -60.25 -11.05
CA GLY A 27 -13.30 -61.66 -10.85
C GLY A 27 -12.48 -62.42 -11.87
N GLY A 28 -11.32 -63.01 -11.42
CA GLY A 28 -10.83 -64.33 -11.81
C GLY A 28 -10.00 -64.44 -13.09
N ASN A 29 -8.79 -64.90 -13.12
CA ASN A 29 -8.35 -66.27 -12.99
C ASN A 29 -6.87 -66.45 -13.46
N SER A 30 -6.11 -67.10 -12.65
CA SER A 30 -4.95 -67.95 -12.77
C SER A 30 -4.21 -68.19 -14.10
N GLY A 31 -2.86 -68.29 -13.99
CA GLY A 31 -2.00 -69.03 -14.88
C GLY A 31 -0.50 -68.74 -14.70
N SER A 32 0.12 -69.50 -13.92
CA SER A 32 1.45 -70.08 -13.67
C SER A 32 2.56 -69.90 -14.73
N SER A 33 3.75 -69.75 -14.12
CA SER A 33 5.07 -70.36 -14.38
C SER A 33 6.15 -69.57 -15.15
N GLY A 34 7.19 -69.26 -14.41
CA GLY A 34 8.53 -69.77 -14.66
C GLY A 34 9.50 -68.94 -15.49
N GLY A 35 10.62 -68.57 -14.85
CA GLY A 35 11.89 -68.49 -15.57
C GLY A 35 12.77 -67.27 -15.27
N ASP A 36 13.79 -67.53 -14.53
CA ASP A 36 15.08 -66.85 -14.33
C ASP A 36 15.56 -65.87 -15.38
N GLY A 37 16.30 -64.85 -14.88
CA GLY A 37 17.23 -64.07 -15.69
C GLY A 37 17.58 -62.71 -15.09
N SER A 38 18.58 -62.71 -14.21
CA SER A 38 19.35 -61.55 -13.71
C SER A 38 19.82 -60.66 -14.86
N SER A 39 19.58 -59.36 -14.76
CA SER A 39 20.64 -58.33 -15.04
C SER A 39 20.17 -56.97 -14.57
N SER A 40 20.90 -56.49 -13.57
CA SER A 40 20.86 -55.14 -13.10
C SER A 40 21.31 -54.15 -14.18
N SER A 41 20.43 -53.31 -14.60
CA SER A 41 20.78 -51.97 -15.13
C SER A 41 20.04 -50.97 -14.29
N GLU A 42 20.80 -50.26 -13.47
CA GLU A 42 20.37 -48.99 -12.88
C GLU A 42 20.16 -48.02 -14.04
N GLU A 43 18.97 -47.96 -14.56
CA GLU A 43 18.49 -46.76 -15.26
C GLU A 43 18.23 -45.71 -14.19
N SER A 44 19.16 -44.76 -14.07
CA SER A 44 18.85 -43.46 -13.52
C SER A 44 17.66 -42.90 -14.27
N SER A 45 16.50 -42.93 -13.65
CA SER A 45 15.37 -42.12 -14.07
C SER A 45 15.80 -40.67 -13.96
N GLU A 46 16.29 -40.05 -15.03
CA GLU A 46 16.18 -38.65 -15.23
C GLU A 46 14.69 -38.34 -15.18
N SER A 47 14.21 -37.82 -14.03
CA SER A 47 12.93 -37.17 -13.97
C SER A 47 13.02 -36.00 -14.95
N SER A 48 12.28 -36.06 -16.04
CA SER A 48 11.91 -34.86 -16.81
C SER A 48 10.99 -34.04 -15.91
N GLY A 49 11.56 -33.38 -14.88
CA GLY A 49 10.86 -32.41 -14.07
C GLY A 49 10.54 -31.22 -14.96
N GLY A 50 9.25 -30.96 -15.18
CA GLY A 50 8.82 -29.64 -15.63
C GLY A 50 9.29 -28.57 -14.63
N ALA A 51 9.27 -27.31 -15.03
CA ALA A 51 9.52 -26.19 -14.12
C ALA A 51 8.64 -26.30 -12.87
N GLY A 52 9.18 -25.91 -11.71
CA GLY A 52 8.39 -25.84 -10.47
C GLY A 52 7.32 -24.75 -10.56
N GLU A 53 6.13 -25.02 -10.08
CA GLU A 53 5.05 -24.02 -10.07
C GLU A 53 5.20 -23.13 -8.82
N VAL A 54 5.29 -21.81 -9.03
CA VAL A 54 5.44 -20.77 -8.00
C VAL A 54 4.27 -19.79 -8.08
N THR A 55 3.67 -19.49 -6.95
CA THR A 55 2.56 -18.55 -6.84
C THR A 55 3.03 -17.21 -6.28
N LEU A 56 2.59 -16.11 -6.89
CA LEU A 56 2.82 -14.75 -6.43
C LEU A 56 1.46 -14.07 -6.19
N TRP A 57 1.20 -13.58 -4.97
CA TRP A 57 0.00 -12.81 -4.68
C TRP A 57 0.30 -11.32 -4.61
N HIS A 58 -0.57 -10.51 -5.25
CA HIS A 58 -0.48 -9.05 -5.26
C HIS A 58 -1.87 -8.41 -5.28
N TYR A 59 -1.96 -7.13 -4.88
CA TYR A 59 -3.19 -6.33 -4.98
C TYR A 59 -3.08 -5.14 -5.95
N PHE A 60 -2.09 -5.12 -6.82
CA PHE A 60 -2.02 -4.13 -7.89
C PHE A 60 -3.22 -4.25 -8.82
N GLU A 61 -3.86 -3.14 -9.15
CA GLU A 61 -5.00 -3.07 -10.06
C GLU A 61 -4.54 -2.63 -11.46
N HIS A 62 -4.26 -1.34 -11.63
CA HIS A 62 -3.80 -0.80 -12.91
C HIS A 62 -2.34 -1.14 -13.22
N GLU A 63 -1.54 -1.42 -12.20
CA GLU A 63 -0.14 -1.84 -12.31
C GLU A 63 0.02 -3.35 -12.59
N ALA A 64 -1.06 -4.12 -12.46
CA ALA A 64 -0.99 -5.59 -12.63
C ALA A 64 -0.40 -6.01 -14.00
N PRO A 65 -0.77 -5.42 -15.14
CA PRO A 65 -0.20 -5.79 -16.43
C PRO A 65 1.32 -5.59 -16.51
N ASP A 66 1.86 -4.58 -15.79
CA ASP A 66 3.30 -4.29 -15.81
C ASP A 66 4.08 -5.31 -14.97
N LEU A 67 3.52 -5.73 -13.82
CA LEU A 67 4.06 -6.83 -13.02
C LEU A 67 4.02 -8.15 -13.81
N GLU A 68 2.87 -8.47 -14.40
CA GLU A 68 2.68 -9.69 -15.21
C GLU A 68 3.67 -9.76 -16.38
N ALA A 69 3.96 -8.63 -17.05
CA ALA A 69 4.93 -8.58 -18.12
C ALA A 69 6.36 -8.91 -17.66
N ILE A 70 6.75 -8.48 -16.45
CA ILE A 70 8.06 -8.82 -15.86
C ILE A 70 8.09 -10.30 -15.47
N VAL A 71 7.02 -10.83 -14.91
CA VAL A 71 6.89 -12.25 -14.55
C VAL A 71 6.97 -13.12 -15.82
N GLU A 72 6.25 -12.77 -16.89
CA GLU A 72 6.30 -13.50 -18.17
C GLU A 72 7.71 -13.51 -18.75
N LYS A 73 8.37 -12.36 -18.77
CA LYS A 73 9.75 -12.24 -19.23
C LYS A 73 10.72 -13.11 -18.41
N TYR A 74 10.58 -13.13 -17.07
CA TYR A 74 11.38 -14.00 -16.23
C TYR A 74 11.13 -15.48 -16.53
N ASN A 75 9.87 -15.89 -16.69
CA ASN A 75 9.49 -17.26 -17.05
C ASN A 75 10.08 -17.69 -18.41
N GLU A 76 10.23 -16.77 -19.38
CA GLU A 76 10.85 -17.04 -20.68
C GLU A 76 12.39 -17.16 -20.61
N GLU A 77 13.04 -16.51 -19.64
CA GLU A 77 14.51 -16.44 -19.53
C GLU A 77 15.11 -17.62 -18.75
N GLN A 78 14.30 -18.43 -18.06
CA GLN A 78 14.76 -19.58 -17.28
C GLN A 78 13.72 -20.73 -17.32
N ASP A 79 14.13 -21.94 -16.90
CA ASP A 79 13.33 -23.18 -16.93
C ASP A 79 13.23 -23.90 -15.58
N LYS A 80 13.69 -23.26 -14.50
CA LYS A 80 13.69 -23.86 -13.14
C LYS A 80 12.30 -23.80 -12.51
N ILE A 81 11.66 -22.62 -12.59
CA ILE A 81 10.32 -22.37 -12.03
C ILE A 81 9.43 -21.67 -13.06
N HIS A 82 8.13 -21.76 -12.84
CA HIS A 82 7.12 -20.98 -13.56
C HIS A 82 6.29 -20.22 -12.56
N ILE A 83 6.37 -18.88 -12.57
CA ILE A 83 5.68 -18.00 -11.64
C ILE A 83 4.32 -17.63 -12.24
N THR A 84 3.26 -17.76 -11.44
CA THR A 84 1.91 -17.27 -11.74
C THR A 84 1.57 -16.13 -10.79
N ALA A 85 1.45 -14.91 -11.33
CA ALA A 85 0.95 -13.76 -10.55
C ALA A 85 -0.58 -13.85 -10.43
N THR A 86 -1.08 -13.65 -9.23
CA THR A 86 -2.51 -13.72 -8.92
C THR A 86 -2.94 -12.47 -8.17
N TYR A 87 -3.90 -11.76 -8.76
CA TYR A 87 -4.54 -10.64 -8.09
C TYR A 87 -5.44 -11.11 -6.96
N VAL A 88 -5.26 -10.53 -5.78
CA VAL A 88 -6.13 -10.68 -4.60
C VAL A 88 -6.40 -9.27 -4.10
N SER A 89 -7.64 -8.92 -3.80
CA SER A 89 -7.91 -7.57 -3.26
C SER A 89 -7.12 -7.35 -1.96
N ARG A 90 -6.73 -6.11 -1.67
CA ARG A 90 -5.89 -5.79 -0.51
C ARG A 90 -6.47 -6.35 0.81
N GLU A 91 -7.77 -6.14 1.05
CA GLU A 91 -8.44 -6.62 2.26
C GLU A 91 -8.40 -8.17 2.36
N GLU A 92 -8.67 -8.86 1.26
CA GLU A 92 -8.66 -10.32 1.22
C GLU A 92 -7.24 -10.86 1.38
N LEU A 93 -6.24 -10.23 0.76
CA LEU A 93 -4.84 -10.63 0.85
C LEU A 93 -4.34 -10.58 2.31
N MET A 94 -4.65 -9.51 3.04
CA MET A 94 -4.32 -9.37 4.46
C MET A 94 -4.96 -10.47 5.31
N ASN A 95 -6.23 -10.79 5.03
CA ASN A 95 -6.94 -11.88 5.69
C ASN A 95 -6.30 -13.23 5.38
N GLN A 96 -5.96 -13.49 4.12
CA GLN A 96 -5.35 -14.76 3.70
C GLN A 96 -3.96 -14.97 4.30
N TYR A 97 -3.13 -13.93 4.44
CA TYR A 97 -1.86 -14.04 5.15
C TYR A 97 -2.05 -14.43 6.62
N THR A 98 -3.00 -13.81 7.30
CA THR A 98 -3.29 -14.13 8.70
C THR A 98 -3.76 -15.59 8.88
N ILE A 99 -4.59 -16.08 7.96
CA ILE A 99 -5.07 -17.46 7.95
C ILE A 99 -3.93 -18.42 7.54
N GLY A 100 -3.19 -18.06 6.49
CA GLY A 100 -2.10 -18.86 5.93
C GLY A 100 -0.94 -19.05 6.89
N ALA A 101 -0.62 -18.04 7.71
CA ALA A 101 0.39 -18.16 8.76
C ALA A 101 0.08 -19.29 9.77
N VAL A 102 -1.21 -19.58 9.99
CA VAL A 102 -1.65 -20.67 10.91
C VAL A 102 -1.87 -21.98 10.19
N SER A 103 -2.42 -21.95 8.96
CA SER A 103 -2.77 -23.16 8.20
C SER A 103 -1.58 -23.72 7.40
N GLY A 104 -0.57 -22.90 7.11
CA GLY A 104 0.52 -23.24 6.19
C GLY A 104 0.14 -23.11 4.72
N GLU A 105 -0.96 -22.42 4.40
CA GLU A 105 -1.45 -22.20 3.03
C GLU A 105 -1.12 -20.76 2.59
N LEU A 106 0.18 -20.46 2.42
CA LEU A 106 0.70 -19.21 1.91
C LEU A 106 1.09 -19.33 0.42
N PRO A 107 1.15 -18.24 -0.34
CA PRO A 107 1.81 -18.26 -1.65
C PRO A 107 3.33 -18.44 -1.49
N ASP A 108 4.05 -18.62 -2.58
CA ASP A 108 5.51 -18.67 -2.53
C ASP A 108 6.13 -17.27 -2.40
N ILE A 109 5.52 -16.29 -3.07
CA ILE A 109 5.91 -14.87 -3.04
C ILE A 109 4.69 -14.03 -2.66
N GLY A 110 4.86 -13.13 -1.72
CA GLY A 110 3.80 -12.24 -1.26
C GLY A 110 4.16 -10.77 -1.36
N MET A 111 3.16 -9.94 -1.71
CA MET A 111 3.25 -8.49 -1.69
C MET A 111 2.53 -7.92 -0.46
N VAL A 112 3.08 -6.88 0.14
CA VAL A 112 2.44 -6.12 1.23
C VAL A 112 2.70 -4.63 1.09
N ASP A 113 1.82 -3.80 1.67
CA ASP A 113 2.13 -2.39 1.91
C ASP A 113 3.31 -2.28 2.87
N SER A 114 4.18 -1.34 2.63
CA SER A 114 5.43 -1.16 3.38
C SER A 114 5.29 -1.17 4.91
N PRO A 115 4.28 -0.53 5.55
CA PRO A 115 4.14 -0.56 7.02
C PRO A 115 3.69 -1.90 7.57
N ASP A 116 3.04 -2.74 6.76
CA ASP A 116 2.47 -4.01 7.20
C ASP A 116 3.52 -5.14 7.24
N MET A 117 4.67 -4.97 6.57
CA MET A 117 5.70 -5.99 6.46
C MET A 117 6.15 -6.54 7.83
N ALA A 118 6.48 -5.65 8.77
CA ALA A 118 6.94 -6.05 10.10
C ALA A 118 5.88 -6.85 10.89
N SER A 119 4.59 -6.54 10.68
CA SER A 119 3.49 -7.27 11.29
C SER A 119 3.43 -8.71 10.76
N TYR A 120 3.52 -8.91 9.44
CA TYR A 120 3.49 -10.25 8.86
C TYR A 120 4.77 -11.04 9.09
N VAL A 121 5.92 -10.36 9.22
CA VAL A 121 7.17 -10.98 9.72
C VAL A 121 6.97 -11.55 11.13
N SER A 122 6.35 -10.78 12.02
CA SER A 122 6.07 -11.25 13.39
C SER A 122 5.08 -12.43 13.46
N LEU A 123 4.20 -12.57 12.46
CA LEU A 123 3.29 -13.70 12.29
C LEU A 123 3.95 -14.91 11.61
N GLY A 124 5.20 -14.80 11.14
CA GLY A 124 5.92 -15.85 10.45
C GLY A 124 5.48 -16.07 9.00
N VAL A 125 4.94 -15.05 8.33
CA VAL A 125 4.54 -15.12 6.91
C VAL A 125 5.75 -15.13 5.98
N PHE A 126 6.79 -14.35 6.30
CA PHE A 126 7.94 -14.15 5.42
C PHE A 126 9.22 -14.79 5.96
N GLU A 127 10.02 -15.33 5.06
CA GLU A 127 11.34 -15.92 5.32
C GLU A 127 12.40 -14.84 5.58
N ASP A 128 13.36 -15.15 6.47
CA ASP A 128 14.59 -14.36 6.63
C ASP A 128 15.50 -14.58 5.40
N ILE A 129 15.69 -13.54 4.61
CA ILE A 129 16.53 -13.55 3.40
C ILE A 129 17.80 -12.70 3.56
N THR A 130 18.20 -12.41 4.80
CA THR A 130 19.33 -11.54 5.14
C THR A 130 20.63 -11.99 4.50
N ASP A 131 20.96 -13.29 4.54
CA ASP A 131 22.19 -13.81 3.97
C ASP A 131 22.20 -13.69 2.44
N ASP A 132 21.04 -13.81 1.81
CA ASP A 132 20.89 -13.74 0.35
C ASP A 132 21.02 -12.31 -0.19
N VAL A 133 20.41 -11.34 0.49
CA VAL A 133 20.40 -9.94 0.05
C VAL A 133 21.58 -9.15 0.61
N GLY A 134 22.07 -9.50 1.81
CA GLY A 134 23.19 -8.80 2.45
C GLY A 134 24.52 -8.89 1.67
N SER A 135 24.66 -9.90 0.81
CA SER A 135 25.80 -10.04 -0.11
C SER A 135 25.52 -9.57 -1.53
N TRP A 136 24.33 -9.05 -1.81
CA TRP A 136 23.97 -8.55 -3.12
C TRP A 136 24.61 -7.19 -3.38
N GLU A 137 25.39 -7.09 -4.47
CA GLU A 137 26.18 -5.89 -4.80
C GLU A 137 25.30 -4.64 -5.01
N ASP A 138 24.02 -4.85 -5.40
CA ASP A 138 23.07 -3.76 -5.68
C ASP A 138 22.37 -3.22 -4.42
N LEU A 139 22.56 -3.82 -3.25
CA LEU A 139 21.80 -3.42 -2.05
C LEU A 139 22.01 -1.94 -1.70
N ASP A 140 23.22 -1.40 -1.89
CA ASP A 140 23.59 0.00 -1.64
C ASP A 140 22.90 0.99 -2.59
N GLN A 141 22.28 0.49 -3.67
CA GLN A 141 21.54 1.33 -4.61
C GLN A 141 20.15 1.68 -4.11
N PHE A 142 19.60 0.93 -3.17
CA PHE A 142 18.29 1.24 -2.62
C PHE A 142 18.32 2.50 -1.74
N TYR A 143 17.21 3.24 -1.75
CA TYR A 143 16.99 4.33 -0.81
C TYR A 143 16.75 3.76 0.60
N PRO A 144 17.35 4.36 1.65
CA PRO A 144 17.27 3.83 3.02
C PRO A 144 15.84 3.66 3.54
N GLY A 145 14.94 4.62 3.26
CA GLY A 145 13.58 4.59 3.78
C GLY A 145 12.74 3.42 3.27
N PRO A 146 12.57 3.24 1.95
CA PRO A 146 11.92 2.05 1.42
C PRO A 146 12.58 0.75 1.88
N LEU A 147 13.92 0.69 1.92
CA LEU A 147 14.64 -0.51 2.33
C LEU A 147 14.41 -0.86 3.81
N LEU A 148 14.30 0.15 4.69
CA LEU A 148 14.01 -0.03 6.11
C LEU A 148 12.69 -0.77 6.34
N SER A 149 11.68 -0.54 5.52
CA SER A 149 10.37 -1.20 5.66
C SER A 149 10.42 -2.72 5.42
N CYS A 150 11.51 -3.22 4.85
CA CYS A 150 11.75 -4.66 4.64
C CYS A 150 12.54 -5.33 5.77
N GLN A 151 12.88 -4.57 6.83
CA GLN A 151 13.67 -5.06 7.96
C GLN A 151 12.83 -5.25 9.22
N ASP A 152 13.28 -6.15 10.08
CA ASP A 152 12.85 -6.19 11.47
C ASP A 152 13.69 -5.26 12.37
N ALA A 153 13.38 -5.24 13.67
CA ALA A 153 14.11 -4.45 14.67
C ALA A 153 15.59 -4.85 14.82
N ASP A 154 15.96 -6.06 14.45
CA ASP A 154 17.34 -6.56 14.45
C ASP A 154 18.09 -6.26 13.15
N GLY A 155 17.44 -5.62 12.17
CA GLY A 155 17.99 -5.25 10.86
C GLY A 155 18.06 -6.41 9.87
N LYS A 156 17.31 -7.46 10.08
CA LYS A 156 17.20 -8.60 9.18
C LYS A 156 16.22 -8.30 8.06
N TYR A 157 16.54 -8.77 6.84
CA TYR A 157 15.70 -8.57 5.67
C TYR A 157 14.71 -9.71 5.47
N TYR A 158 13.46 -9.36 5.20
CA TYR A 158 12.35 -10.29 4.91
C TYR A 158 11.71 -10.04 3.55
N GLY A 159 12.22 -9.07 2.81
CA GLY A 159 11.76 -8.71 1.48
C GLY A 159 12.63 -7.65 0.83
N LEU A 160 12.18 -7.17 -0.33
CA LEU A 160 12.76 -6.04 -1.04
C LEU A 160 11.65 -5.05 -1.42
N PRO A 161 11.91 -3.73 -1.33
CA PRO A 161 10.93 -2.73 -1.75
C PRO A 161 10.83 -2.71 -3.27
N ASN A 162 9.61 -2.67 -3.80
CA ASN A 162 9.36 -2.64 -5.23
C ASN A 162 9.25 -1.23 -5.79
N ASN A 163 8.52 -0.39 -5.09
CA ASN A 163 8.28 0.99 -5.49
C ASN A 163 8.16 1.90 -4.28
N SER A 164 8.17 3.20 -4.52
CA SER A 164 7.92 4.20 -3.50
C SER A 164 6.92 5.24 -4.00
N SER A 165 6.37 6.00 -3.08
CA SER A 165 5.49 7.13 -3.36
C SER A 165 5.47 8.07 -2.17
N CYS A 166 4.97 9.29 -2.38
CA CYS A 166 4.61 10.20 -1.30
C CYS A 166 3.37 11.01 -1.69
N LEU A 167 2.87 11.78 -0.75
CA LEU A 167 1.68 12.61 -0.92
C LEU A 167 2.06 14.06 -1.24
N THR A 168 1.31 14.65 -2.16
CA THR A 168 1.42 16.04 -2.59
C THR A 168 0.03 16.65 -2.76
N LEU A 169 -0.06 17.92 -3.11
CA LEU A 169 -1.30 18.63 -3.35
C LEU A 169 -1.52 18.84 -4.85
N ALA A 170 -2.53 18.19 -5.43
CA ALA A 170 -3.04 18.52 -6.76
C ALA A 170 -4.03 19.69 -6.68
N CYS A 171 -3.84 20.74 -7.49
CA CYS A 171 -4.66 21.93 -7.50
C CYS A 171 -5.34 22.13 -8.85
N ASN A 172 -6.66 22.31 -8.86
CA ASN A 172 -7.42 22.76 -10.02
C ASN A 172 -7.18 24.26 -10.21
N MET A 173 -6.27 24.60 -11.12
CA MET A 173 -5.84 25.99 -11.31
C MET A 173 -6.92 26.89 -11.89
N ASP A 174 -7.91 26.35 -12.59
CA ASP A 174 -9.04 27.14 -13.09
C ASP A 174 -9.95 27.60 -11.94
N ILE A 175 -10.21 26.72 -10.97
CA ILE A 175 -10.96 27.07 -9.75
C ILE A 175 -10.17 28.08 -8.92
N LEU A 176 -8.86 27.83 -8.70
CA LEU A 176 -7.99 28.70 -7.93
C LEU A 176 -7.90 30.11 -8.55
N LYS A 177 -7.59 30.21 -9.86
CA LYS A 177 -7.50 31.47 -10.59
C LYS A 177 -8.81 32.26 -10.56
N LYS A 178 -9.95 31.57 -10.71
CA LYS A 178 -11.28 32.19 -10.61
C LYS A 178 -11.54 32.77 -9.21
N ALA A 179 -10.98 32.14 -8.16
CA ALA A 179 -11.07 32.62 -6.78
C ALA A 179 -10.00 33.69 -6.43
N GLY A 180 -9.10 34.01 -7.37
CA GLY A 180 -8.07 35.05 -7.23
C GLY A 180 -6.69 34.53 -6.80
N PHE A 181 -6.44 33.24 -6.88
CA PHE A 181 -5.15 32.61 -6.56
C PHE A 181 -4.46 32.12 -7.85
N ASN A 182 -3.23 32.58 -8.08
CA ASN A 182 -2.46 32.20 -9.28
C ASN A 182 -1.48 31.05 -9.03
N GLU A 183 -1.22 30.74 -7.77
CA GLU A 183 -0.27 29.74 -7.32
C GLU A 183 -0.95 28.82 -6.28
N PRO A 184 -0.52 27.57 -6.13
CA PRO A 184 -0.93 26.69 -5.03
C PRO A 184 -0.59 27.31 -3.66
N PRO A 185 -1.38 27.02 -2.61
CA PRO A 185 -1.06 27.45 -1.25
C PRO A 185 0.15 26.70 -0.70
N THR A 186 1.00 27.39 0.09
CA THR A 186 2.21 26.83 0.69
C THR A 186 2.11 26.67 2.21
N THR A 187 1.14 27.34 2.83
CA THR A 187 0.89 27.28 4.28
C THR A 187 -0.56 26.91 4.58
N TRP A 188 -0.82 26.42 5.79
CA TRP A 188 -2.20 26.11 6.22
C TRP A 188 -3.12 27.32 6.19
N ASP A 189 -2.60 28.51 6.54
CA ASP A 189 -3.39 29.75 6.46
C ASP A 189 -3.81 30.11 5.04
N GLU A 190 -2.90 29.93 4.06
CA GLU A 190 -3.21 30.13 2.64
C GLU A 190 -4.17 29.05 2.14
N PHE A 191 -3.91 27.80 2.48
CA PHE A 191 -4.73 26.66 2.12
C PHE A 191 -6.18 26.82 2.59
N ARG A 192 -6.38 27.20 3.85
CA ARG A 192 -7.71 27.49 4.39
C ARG A 192 -8.41 28.61 3.64
N LYS A 193 -7.70 29.71 3.34
CA LYS A 193 -8.25 30.82 2.54
C LYS A 193 -8.65 30.37 1.13
N VAL A 194 -7.87 29.49 0.49
CA VAL A 194 -8.25 28.88 -0.79
C VAL A 194 -9.54 28.07 -0.61
N CYS A 195 -9.60 27.19 0.39
CA CYS A 195 -10.82 26.41 0.68
C CYS A 195 -12.05 27.30 0.87
N GLU A 196 -11.95 28.37 1.68
CA GLU A 196 -13.04 29.32 1.93
C GLU A 196 -13.54 30.04 0.65
N LYS A 197 -12.63 30.33 -0.29
CA LYS A 197 -12.96 31.07 -1.53
C LYS A 197 -13.42 30.18 -2.66
N THR A 198 -13.05 28.90 -2.64
CA THR A 198 -13.35 27.94 -3.72
C THR A 198 -14.54 27.06 -3.41
N THR A 199 -14.91 26.90 -2.12
CA THR A 199 -16.06 26.08 -1.72
C THR A 199 -17.37 26.70 -2.21
N ASN A 200 -18.16 25.87 -2.88
CA ASN A 200 -19.55 26.13 -3.24
C ASN A 200 -20.37 24.86 -2.99
N ALA A 201 -20.70 24.60 -1.72
CA ALA A 201 -21.37 23.39 -1.30
C ALA A 201 -22.75 23.20 -1.96
N SER A 202 -23.41 24.31 -2.40
CA SER A 202 -24.70 24.22 -3.13
C SER A 202 -24.56 23.56 -4.50
N ASP A 203 -23.39 23.65 -5.13
CA ASP A 203 -23.05 23.02 -6.41
C ASP A 203 -22.25 21.71 -6.22
N GLY A 204 -22.04 21.30 -4.95
CA GLY A 204 -21.24 20.14 -4.58
C GLY A 204 -19.75 20.30 -4.86
N VAL A 205 -19.23 21.55 -4.79
CA VAL A 205 -17.81 21.84 -4.96
C VAL A 205 -17.23 22.20 -3.60
N TYR A 206 -16.15 21.52 -3.22
CA TYR A 206 -15.43 21.72 -1.97
C TYR A 206 -14.02 22.26 -2.21
N GLY A 207 -13.46 22.92 -1.21
CA GLY A 207 -12.10 23.44 -1.27
C GLY A 207 -11.05 22.34 -1.31
N PHE A 208 -11.33 21.22 -0.63
CA PHE A 208 -10.37 20.13 -0.49
C PHE A 208 -11.05 18.76 -0.51
N ALA A 209 -10.36 17.78 -1.07
CA ALA A 209 -10.70 16.36 -1.01
C ALA A 209 -9.49 15.53 -0.57
N MET A 210 -9.73 14.53 0.24
CA MET A 210 -8.76 13.53 0.67
C MET A 210 -9.47 12.23 1.04
N CYS A 211 -8.71 11.16 1.26
CA CYS A 211 -9.18 9.93 1.85
C CYS A 211 -9.04 10.01 3.38
N ALA A 212 -10.14 9.82 4.11
CA ALA A 212 -10.13 9.69 5.58
C ALA A 212 -10.95 8.47 6.03
N ILE A 213 -10.96 7.42 5.19
CA ILE A 213 -11.63 6.15 5.51
C ILE A 213 -10.97 5.49 6.73
N GLY A 214 -11.74 4.71 7.48
CA GLY A 214 -11.27 3.95 8.65
C GLY A 214 -10.44 2.72 8.28
N THR A 215 -9.36 2.92 7.55
CA THR A 215 -8.38 1.90 7.14
C THR A 215 -6.99 2.52 7.06
N GLU A 216 -5.97 1.71 6.75
CA GLU A 216 -4.59 2.18 6.53
C GLU A 216 -4.48 3.26 5.43
N GLU A 217 -5.35 3.25 4.41
CA GLU A 217 -5.40 4.34 3.42
C GLU A 217 -5.66 5.71 4.07
N GLY A 218 -6.56 5.74 5.08
CA GLY A 218 -6.82 6.95 5.85
C GLY A 218 -5.60 7.36 6.67
N THR A 219 -4.98 6.43 7.42
CA THR A 219 -3.77 6.71 8.19
C THR A 219 -2.68 7.32 7.31
N PHE A 220 -2.44 6.75 6.13
CA PHE A 220 -1.45 7.23 5.17
C PHE A 220 -1.66 8.70 4.81
N GLN A 221 -2.90 9.13 4.55
CA GLN A 221 -3.22 10.52 4.20
C GLN A 221 -3.38 11.46 5.40
N LEU A 222 -3.60 10.94 6.60
CA LEU A 222 -3.79 11.76 7.80
C LEU A 222 -2.48 12.12 8.51
N LEU A 223 -1.46 11.25 8.40
CA LEU A 223 -0.16 11.44 9.07
C LEU A 223 0.55 12.75 8.68
N PRO A 224 0.61 13.19 7.40
CA PRO A 224 1.28 14.43 7.03
C PRO A 224 0.77 15.65 7.81
N TRP A 225 -0.50 15.68 8.16
CA TRP A 225 -1.12 16.82 8.83
C TRP A 225 -0.69 16.94 10.30
N ILE A 226 -0.56 15.83 11.03
CA ILE A 226 0.00 15.89 12.40
C ILE A 226 1.49 16.17 12.35
N CYS A 227 2.22 15.56 11.42
CA CYS A 227 3.66 15.74 11.27
C CYS A 227 4.01 17.18 10.87
N SER A 228 3.23 17.82 9.99
CA SER A 228 3.45 19.20 9.58
C SER A 228 3.33 20.19 10.75
N ALA A 229 2.54 19.87 11.77
CA ALA A 229 2.43 20.66 13.00
C ALA A 229 3.53 20.33 14.03
N GLY A 230 4.41 19.37 13.77
CA GLY A 230 5.47 18.91 14.68
C GLY A 230 5.09 17.71 15.55
N GLY A 231 3.93 17.09 15.32
CA GLY A 231 3.50 15.86 15.99
C GLY A 231 3.92 14.59 15.28
N ASN A 232 3.52 13.43 15.81
CA ASN A 232 3.71 12.12 15.16
C ASN A 232 2.77 11.08 15.78
N ILE A 233 2.76 9.85 15.21
CA ILE A 233 1.90 8.76 15.68
C ILE A 233 2.25 8.28 17.11
N ASP A 234 3.48 8.44 17.55
CA ASP A 234 3.93 8.14 18.92
C ASP A 234 3.71 9.29 19.92
N THR A 235 3.13 10.41 19.47
CA THR A 235 2.88 11.61 20.30
C THR A 235 1.49 12.19 20.04
N LEU A 236 0.48 11.32 19.93
CA LEU A 236 -0.87 11.73 19.51
C LEU A 236 -1.55 12.71 20.49
N ASP A 237 -1.26 12.64 21.78
CA ASP A 237 -1.81 13.53 22.79
C ASP A 237 -1.05 14.87 22.92
N SER A 238 0.00 15.07 22.10
CA SER A 238 0.74 16.34 22.05
C SER A 238 -0.13 17.48 21.49
N PRO A 239 0.12 18.73 21.92
CA PRO A 239 -0.58 19.89 21.33
C PRO A 239 -0.43 19.98 19.82
N GLU A 240 0.71 19.55 19.27
CA GLU A 240 1.05 19.56 17.86
C GLU A 240 0.20 18.54 17.07
N SER A 241 0.12 17.31 17.55
CA SER A 241 -0.73 16.27 16.92
C SER A 241 -2.21 16.62 16.98
N ILE A 242 -2.68 17.12 18.15
CA ILE A 242 -4.05 17.60 18.31
C ILE A 242 -4.35 18.75 17.34
N LYS A 243 -3.41 19.70 17.16
CA LYS A 243 -3.53 20.83 16.24
C LYS A 243 -3.74 20.36 14.80
N GLY A 244 -2.99 19.33 14.35
CA GLY A 244 -3.11 18.75 13.02
C GLY A 244 -4.51 18.21 12.74
N ILE A 245 -5.06 17.44 13.67
CA ILE A 245 -6.41 16.86 13.52
C ILE A 245 -7.50 17.91 13.72
N GLN A 246 -7.30 18.88 14.62
CA GLN A 246 -8.25 19.99 14.76
C GLN A 246 -8.37 20.80 13.48
N PHE A 247 -7.25 21.05 12.75
CA PHE A 247 -7.28 21.75 11.47
C PHE A 247 -8.16 21.03 10.43
N LEU A 248 -7.99 19.71 10.26
CA LEU A 248 -8.85 18.91 9.37
C LEU A 248 -10.30 18.89 9.84
N THR A 249 -10.52 18.76 11.14
CA THR A 249 -11.86 18.79 11.74
C THR A 249 -12.58 20.10 11.43
N ASP A 250 -11.88 21.22 11.58
CA ASP A 250 -12.43 22.55 11.27
C ASP A 250 -12.82 22.67 9.78
N LEU A 251 -12.02 22.13 8.86
CA LEU A 251 -12.36 22.11 7.42
C LEU A 251 -13.68 21.36 7.14
N VAL A 252 -13.90 20.23 7.82
CA VAL A 252 -15.16 19.46 7.70
C VAL A 252 -16.32 20.20 8.38
N GLN A 253 -16.14 20.68 9.59
CA GLN A 253 -17.21 21.33 10.37
C GLN A 253 -17.66 22.66 9.75
N ASP A 254 -16.73 23.41 9.15
CA ASP A 254 -17.03 24.65 8.41
C ASP A 254 -17.56 24.40 7.00
N GLY A 255 -17.67 23.13 6.57
CA GLY A 255 -18.18 22.74 5.26
C GLY A 255 -17.25 23.05 4.10
N LEU A 256 -15.96 23.22 4.36
CA LEU A 256 -14.91 23.47 3.36
C LEU A 256 -14.40 22.17 2.73
N MET A 257 -14.54 21.06 3.43
CA MET A 257 -14.29 19.69 3.00
C MET A 257 -15.58 18.86 3.20
N SER A 258 -15.85 17.91 2.30
CA SER A 258 -17.04 17.07 2.40
C SER A 258 -16.96 16.15 3.63
N LYS A 259 -18.09 15.94 4.31
CA LYS A 259 -18.18 14.94 5.38
C LYS A 259 -18.03 13.51 4.88
N GLU A 260 -18.25 13.28 3.59
CA GLU A 260 -18.15 11.95 2.99
C GLU A 260 -16.69 11.45 2.91
N VAL A 261 -15.67 12.29 3.15
CA VAL A 261 -14.25 11.90 3.16
C VAL A 261 -13.96 10.74 4.12
N ILE A 262 -14.76 10.57 5.18
CA ILE A 262 -14.65 9.46 6.12
C ILE A 262 -15.04 8.09 5.53
N ASN A 263 -15.74 8.10 4.40
CA ASN A 263 -16.17 6.91 3.65
C ASN A 263 -15.41 6.78 2.32
N TRP A 264 -14.63 7.80 1.93
CA TRP A 264 -13.92 7.80 0.67
C TRP A 264 -12.59 7.06 0.78
N GLN A 265 -12.38 6.13 -0.13
CA GLN A 265 -11.06 5.65 -0.50
C GLN A 265 -10.33 6.74 -1.31
N GLN A 266 -9.07 6.52 -1.60
CA GLN A 266 -8.28 7.44 -2.45
C GLN A 266 -8.90 7.63 -3.83
N SER A 267 -9.51 6.58 -4.39
CA SER A 267 -10.18 6.61 -5.68
C SER A 267 -11.39 7.54 -5.73
N GLU A 268 -12.22 7.60 -4.66
CA GLU A 268 -13.37 8.51 -4.59
C GLU A 268 -12.93 9.97 -4.49
N ALA A 269 -11.95 10.26 -3.65
CA ALA A 269 -11.37 11.61 -3.53
C ALA A 269 -10.81 12.09 -4.88
N TYR A 270 -10.04 11.22 -5.54
CA TYR A 270 -9.46 11.47 -6.86
C TYR A 270 -10.53 11.69 -7.94
N ASN A 271 -11.54 10.83 -8.00
CA ASN A 271 -12.64 10.98 -8.95
C ASN A 271 -13.43 12.29 -8.72
N SER A 272 -13.59 12.72 -7.46
CA SER A 272 -14.20 14.00 -7.10
C SER A 272 -13.38 15.18 -7.66
N PHE A 273 -12.07 15.14 -7.55
CA PHE A 273 -11.17 16.16 -8.12
C PHE A 273 -11.23 16.19 -9.64
N CYS A 274 -11.09 15.05 -10.31
CA CYS A 274 -11.14 14.95 -11.78
C CYS A 274 -12.48 15.41 -12.36
N ALA A 275 -13.57 15.25 -11.60
CA ALA A 275 -14.89 15.78 -11.94
C ALA A 275 -15.05 17.29 -11.67
N GLY A 276 -14.01 18.00 -11.20
CA GLY A 276 -14.06 19.42 -10.85
C GLY A 276 -14.92 19.71 -9.61
N LYS A 277 -15.08 18.71 -8.72
CA LYS A 277 -15.85 18.83 -7.47
C LYS A 277 -14.98 19.14 -6.25
N ALA A 278 -13.67 19.16 -6.41
CA ALA A 278 -12.72 19.64 -5.43
C ALA A 278 -11.75 20.63 -6.07
N ALA A 279 -11.42 21.70 -5.35
CA ALA A 279 -10.42 22.68 -5.81
C ALA A 279 -9.00 22.15 -5.61
N MET A 280 -8.79 21.37 -4.58
CA MET A 280 -7.51 20.74 -4.22
C MET A 280 -7.74 19.30 -3.78
N LEU A 281 -6.73 18.46 -4.02
CA LEU A 281 -6.74 17.03 -3.68
C LEU A 281 -5.39 16.65 -3.06
N GLU A 282 -5.41 15.94 -1.96
CA GLU A 282 -4.23 15.19 -1.50
C GLU A 282 -4.05 13.95 -2.38
N SER A 283 -2.88 13.85 -3.03
CA SER A 283 -2.65 12.96 -4.15
C SER A 283 -1.29 12.29 -4.08
N GLY A 284 -1.21 11.08 -4.57
CA GLY A 284 0.04 10.34 -4.75
C GLY A 284 0.39 10.12 -6.22
N THR A 285 1.61 9.63 -6.47
CA THR A 285 2.13 9.42 -7.83
C THR A 285 1.29 8.47 -8.67
N TRP A 286 0.71 7.42 -8.08
CA TRP A 286 -0.11 6.42 -8.78
C TRP A 286 -1.31 7.02 -9.53
N GLN A 287 -1.74 8.21 -9.16
CA GLN A 287 -2.82 8.92 -9.85
C GLN A 287 -2.34 9.65 -11.12
N LEU A 288 -1.02 9.75 -11.35
CA LEU A 288 -0.47 10.36 -12.56
C LEU A 288 -0.76 9.51 -13.81
N ALA A 289 -0.98 8.21 -13.64
CA ALA A 289 -1.17 7.27 -14.74
C ALA A 289 -2.35 7.66 -15.66
N ASP A 290 -3.45 8.15 -15.09
CA ASP A 290 -4.69 8.40 -15.83
C ASP A 290 -5.29 9.82 -15.61
N ILE A 291 -4.62 10.69 -14.82
CA ILE A 291 -5.17 12.00 -14.48
C ILE A 291 -5.46 12.86 -15.72
N ASP A 292 -4.57 12.83 -16.71
CA ASP A 292 -4.74 13.59 -17.95
C ASP A 292 -5.94 13.09 -18.76
N GLU A 293 -6.14 11.76 -18.82
CA GLU A 293 -7.27 11.14 -19.47
C GLU A 293 -8.59 11.48 -18.76
N LYS A 294 -8.64 11.37 -17.43
CA LYS A 294 -9.84 11.65 -16.65
C LYS A 294 -10.24 13.12 -16.66
N ILE A 295 -9.27 14.04 -16.55
CA ILE A 295 -9.53 15.48 -16.67
C ILE A 295 -9.87 15.85 -18.11
N ASN A 296 -9.25 15.19 -19.10
CA ASN A 296 -9.51 15.35 -20.53
C ASN A 296 -9.53 16.83 -20.98
N GLY A 297 -8.61 17.64 -20.46
CA GLY A 297 -8.47 19.06 -20.80
C GLY A 297 -9.63 19.96 -20.34
N THR A 298 -10.46 19.51 -19.39
CA THR A 298 -11.58 20.30 -18.86
C THR A 298 -11.12 21.43 -17.96
N PHE A 299 -9.95 21.31 -17.32
CA PHE A 299 -9.28 22.35 -16.55
C PHE A 299 -7.77 22.14 -16.50
N GLU A 300 -7.03 23.21 -16.21
CA GLU A 300 -5.60 23.14 -15.91
C GLU A 300 -5.39 22.70 -14.45
N TYR A 301 -4.39 21.86 -14.20
CA TYR A 301 -4.01 21.46 -12.84
C TYR A 301 -2.49 21.59 -12.62
N GLN A 302 -2.09 21.66 -11.37
CA GLN A 302 -0.68 21.75 -10.95
C GLN A 302 -0.50 20.95 -9.65
N TYR A 303 0.64 20.26 -9.53
CA TYR A 303 1.06 19.64 -8.27
C TYR A 303 1.93 20.63 -7.48
N ALA A 304 1.84 20.58 -6.16
CA ALA A 304 2.66 21.28 -5.20
C ALA A 304 2.90 20.41 -3.97
N LEU A 305 3.85 20.76 -3.11
CA LEU A 305 3.98 20.14 -1.80
C LEU A 305 2.69 20.33 -1.00
N LEU A 306 2.37 19.41 -0.09
CA LEU A 306 1.32 19.64 0.90
C LEU A 306 1.63 20.93 1.68
N PRO A 307 0.62 21.77 1.97
CA PRO A 307 0.85 23.03 2.67
C PRO A 307 1.34 22.77 4.10
N LYS A 308 2.31 23.53 4.54
CA LYS A 308 2.91 23.38 5.87
C LYS A 308 2.23 24.25 6.93
N ASP A 309 2.30 23.76 8.16
CA ASP A 309 2.16 24.58 9.37
C ASP A 309 3.56 25.06 9.83
N GLU A 310 4.26 24.23 10.58
CA GLU A 310 5.65 24.49 11.01
C GLU A 310 6.65 24.04 9.95
N GLU A 311 6.44 22.82 9.40
CA GLU A 311 7.32 22.22 8.39
C GLU A 311 6.53 21.52 7.27
N TYR A 312 7.15 21.35 6.10
CA TYR A 312 6.60 20.48 5.07
C TYR A 312 6.61 19.04 5.56
N SER A 313 5.57 18.30 5.22
CA SER A 313 5.48 16.89 5.57
C SER A 313 4.77 16.09 4.49
N SER A 314 5.12 14.84 4.39
CA SER A 314 4.47 13.83 3.60
C SER A 314 4.62 12.47 4.29
N THR A 315 4.04 11.42 3.70
CA THR A 315 4.19 10.05 4.17
C THR A 315 4.75 9.19 3.03
N ILE A 316 5.72 8.31 3.36
CA ILE A 316 6.26 7.34 2.40
C ILE A 316 5.24 6.22 2.22
N GLY A 317 4.86 5.98 0.96
CA GLY A 317 4.14 4.81 0.52
C GLY A 317 5.03 3.89 -0.31
N GLY A 318 4.48 2.76 -0.68
CA GLY A 318 5.14 1.78 -1.53
C GLY A 318 4.86 0.36 -1.06
N GLU A 319 5.15 -0.59 -1.92
CA GLU A 319 4.92 -2.00 -1.70
C GLU A 319 6.23 -2.78 -1.65
N ASN A 320 6.26 -3.79 -0.78
CA ASN A 320 7.34 -4.74 -0.62
C ASN A 320 6.92 -6.11 -1.14
N PHE A 321 7.88 -6.87 -1.67
CA PHE A 321 7.72 -8.29 -1.96
C PHE A 321 8.63 -9.11 -1.06
N GLY A 322 8.13 -10.22 -0.52
CA GLY A 322 8.87 -11.15 0.29
C GLY A 322 8.64 -12.60 -0.13
N VAL A 323 9.58 -13.47 0.23
CA VAL A 323 9.43 -14.92 0.08
C VAL A 323 8.63 -15.44 1.27
N CYS A 324 7.54 -16.15 1.01
CA CYS A 324 6.71 -16.68 2.10
C CYS A 324 7.28 -17.98 2.68
N THR A 325 7.03 -18.18 3.97
CA THR A 325 7.47 -19.38 4.69
C THR A 325 6.78 -20.63 4.13
N GLY A 326 7.54 -21.72 4.03
CA GLY A 326 7.05 -23.02 3.60
C GLY A 326 7.11 -23.28 2.09
N THR A 327 7.59 -22.34 1.29
CA THR A 327 7.86 -22.59 -0.13
C THR A 327 8.95 -23.64 -0.32
N GLU A 328 8.80 -24.50 -1.32
CA GLU A 328 9.83 -25.46 -1.74
C GLU A 328 10.87 -24.82 -2.70
N TYR A 329 10.62 -23.58 -3.17
CA TYR A 329 11.39 -22.86 -4.20
C TYR A 329 12.04 -21.59 -3.66
N ARG A 330 12.48 -21.60 -2.39
CA ARG A 330 12.98 -20.42 -1.68
C ARG A 330 14.08 -19.68 -2.46
N ASP A 331 15.10 -20.40 -2.91
CA ASP A 331 16.27 -19.80 -3.59
C ASP A 331 15.85 -19.18 -4.94
N GLU A 332 14.99 -19.86 -5.69
CA GLU A 332 14.44 -19.35 -6.96
C GLU A 332 13.52 -18.14 -6.74
N CYS A 333 12.76 -18.10 -5.65
CA CYS A 333 11.96 -16.94 -5.27
C CYS A 333 12.83 -15.74 -4.94
N VAL A 334 13.94 -15.92 -4.20
CA VAL A 334 14.92 -14.86 -3.94
C VAL A 334 15.57 -14.37 -5.22
N ASP A 335 15.95 -15.27 -6.14
CA ASP A 335 16.48 -14.91 -7.46
C ASP A 335 15.48 -14.06 -8.25
N PHE A 336 14.18 -14.42 -8.22
CA PHE A 336 13.13 -13.62 -8.83
C PHE A 336 12.99 -12.24 -8.17
N LEU A 337 13.00 -12.13 -6.84
CA LEU A 337 12.95 -10.82 -6.16
C LEU A 337 14.10 -9.92 -6.62
N LYS A 338 15.31 -10.44 -6.71
CA LYS A 338 16.47 -9.68 -7.22
C LYS A 338 16.29 -9.29 -8.70
N TYR A 339 15.71 -10.17 -9.51
CA TYR A 339 15.39 -9.89 -10.91
C TYR A 339 14.34 -8.78 -11.03
N LEU A 340 13.24 -8.87 -10.29
CA LEU A 340 12.18 -7.87 -10.24
C LEU A 340 12.73 -6.49 -9.82
N MET A 341 13.66 -6.48 -8.85
CA MET A 341 14.24 -5.27 -8.29
C MET A 341 15.58 -4.87 -8.94
N ASN A 342 16.00 -5.45 -10.08
CA ASN A 342 17.17 -4.93 -10.78
C ASN A 342 16.88 -3.51 -11.32
N ALA A 343 17.94 -2.74 -11.60
CA ALA A 343 17.79 -1.32 -11.95
C ALA A 343 16.85 -1.08 -13.13
N GLN A 344 16.97 -1.88 -14.20
CA GLN A 344 16.16 -1.70 -15.42
C GLN A 344 14.69 -2.06 -15.17
N ASN A 345 14.42 -3.22 -14.55
CA ASN A 345 13.04 -3.66 -14.27
C ASN A 345 12.37 -2.72 -13.27
N ASN A 346 13.11 -2.22 -12.25
CA ASN A 346 12.58 -1.23 -11.32
C ASN A 346 12.25 0.10 -12.01
N ALA A 347 13.11 0.59 -12.91
CA ALA A 347 12.85 1.80 -13.67
C ALA A 347 11.63 1.65 -14.60
N ASP A 348 11.55 0.52 -15.33
CA ASP A 348 10.46 0.26 -16.28
C ASP A 348 9.12 0.09 -15.57
N PHE A 349 9.09 -0.73 -14.50
CA PHE A 349 7.88 -0.94 -13.71
C PHE A 349 7.38 0.36 -13.07
N THR A 350 8.25 1.09 -12.36
CA THR A 350 7.82 2.29 -11.64
C THR A 350 7.41 3.43 -12.57
N ALA A 351 8.01 3.52 -13.77
CA ALA A 351 7.57 4.46 -14.80
C ALA A 351 6.18 4.11 -15.35
N ALA A 352 5.94 2.83 -15.68
CA ALA A 352 4.65 2.36 -16.20
C ALA A 352 3.54 2.47 -15.14
N ALA A 353 3.86 2.10 -13.91
CA ALA A 353 2.96 2.15 -12.76
C ALA A 353 2.75 3.57 -12.17
N ALA A 354 3.38 4.58 -12.73
CA ALA A 354 3.39 5.96 -12.20
C ALA A 354 3.80 6.02 -10.72
N LYS A 355 4.82 5.25 -10.33
CA LYS A 355 5.41 5.22 -8.99
C LYS A 355 6.80 5.87 -9.00
N LEU A 356 7.44 5.97 -7.83
CA LEU A 356 8.83 6.38 -7.72
C LEU A 356 9.73 5.14 -7.62
N PRO A 357 10.90 5.14 -8.28
CA PRO A 357 11.86 4.06 -8.13
C PRO A 357 12.40 4.02 -6.70
N VAL A 358 12.69 2.83 -6.21
CA VAL A 358 13.30 2.59 -4.89
C VAL A 358 14.83 2.53 -4.96
N ARG A 359 15.39 2.66 -6.17
CA ARG A 359 16.83 2.58 -6.45
C ARG A 359 17.35 3.88 -7.05
N LYS A 360 18.51 4.32 -6.57
CA LYS A 360 19.21 5.53 -7.04
C LYS A 360 19.62 5.43 -8.51
N ASP A 361 20.12 4.26 -8.93
CA ASP A 361 20.59 3.99 -10.30
C ASP A 361 19.42 3.82 -11.30
N ALA A 362 18.21 3.49 -10.86
CA ALA A 362 17.04 3.33 -11.72
C ALA A 362 16.52 4.69 -12.26
N VAL A 363 16.67 5.79 -11.50
CA VAL A 363 16.14 7.12 -11.88
C VAL A 363 16.64 7.57 -13.25
N SER A 364 17.92 7.33 -13.57
CA SER A 364 18.53 7.75 -14.83
C SER A 364 18.19 6.83 -16.02
N LEU A 365 17.57 5.68 -15.78
CA LEU A 365 17.26 4.69 -16.83
C LEU A 365 15.93 4.98 -17.54
N ASN A 366 15.08 5.84 -16.97
CA ASN A 366 13.84 6.27 -17.61
C ASN A 366 13.73 7.79 -17.56
N GLU A 367 13.60 8.43 -18.75
CA GLU A 367 13.54 9.88 -18.88
C GLU A 367 12.32 10.51 -18.19
N LEU A 368 11.24 9.75 -17.94
CA LEU A 368 10.05 10.22 -17.26
C LEU A 368 10.39 10.87 -15.91
N PHE A 369 11.26 10.24 -15.12
CA PHE A 369 11.63 10.74 -13.79
C PHE A 369 12.42 12.06 -13.79
N THR A 370 12.99 12.43 -14.94
CA THR A 370 13.84 13.62 -15.07
C THR A 370 13.23 14.71 -15.95
N THR A 371 12.22 14.39 -16.77
CA THR A 371 11.63 15.34 -17.73
C THR A 371 10.20 15.76 -17.39
N ASP A 372 9.42 14.96 -16.67
CA ASP A 372 8.09 15.33 -16.24
C ASP A 372 8.16 16.17 -14.96
N GLU A 373 7.75 17.45 -15.06
CA GLU A 373 7.77 18.39 -13.95
C GLU A 373 6.95 17.94 -12.74
N ARG A 374 5.95 17.05 -12.92
CA ARG A 374 5.16 16.50 -11.82
C ARG A 374 6.02 15.63 -10.91
N TYR A 375 6.89 14.79 -11.50
CA TYR A 375 7.82 13.97 -10.72
C TYR A 375 8.83 14.79 -9.92
N ALA A 376 9.20 16.00 -10.38
CA ALA A 376 10.07 16.90 -9.61
C ALA A 376 9.42 17.29 -8.27
N VAL A 377 8.10 17.53 -8.25
CA VAL A 377 7.36 17.85 -7.01
C VAL A 377 7.33 16.67 -6.05
N PHE A 378 7.08 15.45 -6.57
CA PHE A 378 7.08 14.25 -5.75
C PHE A 378 8.50 13.92 -5.22
N ASN A 379 9.53 14.06 -6.05
CA ASN A 379 10.92 13.90 -5.61
C ASN A 379 11.30 14.90 -4.50
N GLU A 380 10.83 16.16 -4.61
CA GLU A 380 10.99 17.13 -3.53
C GLU A 380 10.18 16.70 -2.27
N GLY A 381 8.95 16.20 -2.45
CA GLY A 381 8.09 15.71 -1.37
C GLY A 381 8.72 14.57 -0.58
N MET A 382 9.49 13.70 -1.24
CA MET A 382 10.22 12.61 -0.57
C MET A 382 11.23 13.11 0.48
N ASN A 383 11.77 14.34 0.33
CA ASN A 383 12.67 14.93 1.34
C ASN A 383 11.96 15.23 2.66
N TYR A 384 10.64 15.31 2.65
CA TYR A 384 9.80 15.61 3.80
C TYR A 384 8.91 14.43 4.21
N ALA A 385 9.01 13.33 3.49
CA ALA A 385 8.17 12.16 3.74
C ALA A 385 8.73 11.31 4.89
N ARG A 386 7.83 10.87 5.78
CA ARG A 386 8.13 10.01 6.93
C ARG A 386 7.65 8.60 6.67
N ALA A 387 8.42 7.61 7.11
CA ALA A 387 8.04 6.22 7.03
C ALA A 387 6.92 5.89 8.02
N ARG A 388 6.06 4.95 7.66
CA ARG A 388 5.08 4.30 8.51
C ARG A 388 5.70 3.02 9.06
N GLY A 389 6.14 2.98 10.30
CA GLY A 389 6.89 1.83 10.84
C GLY A 389 8.34 1.78 10.34
N PRO A 390 8.99 0.60 10.31
CA PRO A 390 8.40 -0.72 10.66
C PRO A 390 8.06 -0.87 12.14
N HIS A 391 6.95 -1.54 12.42
CA HIS A 391 6.54 -1.92 13.78
C HIS A 391 5.60 -3.13 13.72
N ALA A 392 5.86 -4.16 14.53
CA ALA A 392 5.07 -5.40 14.51
C ALA A 392 3.57 -5.20 14.82
N GLN A 393 3.23 -4.19 15.59
CA GLN A 393 1.84 -3.83 15.92
C GLN A 393 1.33 -2.61 15.13
N TRP A 394 1.93 -2.30 13.98
CA TRP A 394 1.49 -1.18 13.14
C TRP A 394 -0.03 -1.16 12.86
N PRO A 395 -0.69 -2.29 12.53
CA PRO A 395 -2.15 -2.28 12.33
C PRO A 395 -2.92 -1.75 13.53
N THR A 396 -2.49 -2.05 14.77
CA THR A 396 -3.11 -1.53 16.01
C THR A 396 -2.88 -0.03 16.19
N LEU A 397 -1.66 0.45 15.89
CA LEU A 397 -1.35 1.88 15.96
C LEU A 397 -2.19 2.66 14.94
N SER A 398 -2.24 2.18 13.72
CA SER A 398 -3.03 2.75 12.63
C SER A 398 -4.53 2.79 12.95
N GLU A 399 -5.10 1.67 13.46
CA GLU A 399 -6.52 1.58 13.83
C GLU A 399 -6.89 2.58 14.94
N ALA A 400 -6.07 2.71 15.96
CA ALA A 400 -6.29 3.68 17.04
C ALA A 400 -6.29 5.12 16.47
N PHE A 401 -5.36 5.44 15.58
CA PHE A 401 -5.22 6.77 14.99
C PHE A 401 -6.40 7.11 14.06
N TYR A 402 -6.67 6.30 13.01
CA TYR A 402 -7.75 6.64 12.07
C TYR A 402 -9.12 6.64 12.74
N THR A 403 -9.35 5.78 13.75
CA THR A 403 -10.60 5.77 14.51
C THR A 403 -10.79 7.08 15.28
N ALA A 404 -9.75 7.57 15.96
CA ALA A 404 -9.79 8.84 16.67
C ALA A 404 -10.07 10.01 15.70
N VAL A 405 -9.39 10.03 14.55
CA VAL A 405 -9.59 11.07 13.56
C VAL A 405 -11.02 11.06 13.03
N GLN A 406 -11.58 9.90 12.68
CA GLN A 406 -12.98 9.80 12.24
C GLN A 406 -13.96 10.33 13.28
N GLN A 407 -13.79 9.99 14.56
CA GLN A 407 -14.63 10.52 15.66
C GLN A 407 -14.56 12.05 15.75
N SER A 408 -13.39 12.63 15.51
CA SER A 408 -13.20 14.07 15.49
C SER A 408 -13.86 14.73 14.27
N LEU A 409 -13.63 14.21 13.06
CA LEU A 409 -14.20 14.72 11.82
C LEU A 409 -15.74 14.70 11.85
N LEU A 410 -16.34 13.66 12.44
CA LEU A 410 -17.79 13.54 12.66
C LEU A 410 -18.32 14.47 13.75
N GLY A 411 -17.48 15.03 14.59
CA GLY A 411 -17.86 15.83 15.76
C GLY A 411 -18.45 14.98 16.90
N GLU A 412 -18.13 13.69 16.95
CA GLU A 412 -18.51 12.79 18.04
C GLU A 412 -17.68 13.03 19.28
N LYS A 413 -16.38 13.40 19.09
CA LYS A 413 -15.45 13.86 20.12
C LYS A 413 -14.74 15.12 19.68
N SER A 414 -14.19 15.87 20.62
CA SER A 414 -13.19 16.90 20.30
C SER A 414 -11.92 16.24 19.76
N ALA A 415 -11.13 16.94 18.92
CA ALA A 415 -9.83 16.43 18.48
C ALA A 415 -8.93 16.07 19.67
N GLU A 416 -8.95 16.90 20.74
CA GLU A 416 -8.18 16.66 21.95
C GLU A 416 -8.57 15.34 22.65
N ASP A 417 -9.88 15.11 22.88
CA ASP A 417 -10.34 13.89 23.56
C ASP A 417 -10.10 12.64 22.70
N ALA A 418 -10.34 12.74 21.38
CA ALA A 418 -10.13 11.63 20.47
C ALA A 418 -8.65 11.22 20.38
N MET A 419 -7.74 12.19 20.25
CA MET A 419 -6.32 11.93 20.16
C MET A 419 -5.73 11.40 21.47
N LYS A 420 -6.21 11.87 22.63
CA LYS A 420 -5.83 11.31 23.95
C LYS A 420 -6.30 9.86 24.11
N ASP A 421 -7.49 9.52 23.63
CA ASP A 421 -7.97 8.13 23.68
C ASP A 421 -7.12 7.23 22.80
N ALA A 422 -6.69 7.69 21.61
CA ALA A 422 -5.78 6.95 20.76
C ALA A 422 -4.39 6.80 21.39
N ALA A 423 -3.83 7.88 21.97
CA ALA A 423 -2.55 7.84 22.69
C ALA A 423 -2.57 6.81 23.82
N ALA A 424 -3.67 6.72 24.59
CA ALA A 424 -3.81 5.73 25.65
C ALA A 424 -3.71 4.28 25.15
N THR A 425 -4.02 4.02 23.89
CA THR A 425 -3.84 2.72 23.22
C THR A 425 -2.41 2.54 22.71
N ILE A 426 -1.82 3.58 22.13
CA ILE A 426 -0.53 3.54 21.43
C ILE A 426 0.65 3.62 22.40
N ASP A 427 0.60 4.50 23.42
CA ASP A 427 1.71 4.76 24.34
C ASP A 427 2.29 3.50 24.99
N PRO A 428 1.49 2.54 25.48
CA PRO A 428 2.04 1.31 26.05
C PRO A 428 2.80 0.46 25.02
N ILE A 429 2.35 0.48 23.76
CA ILE A 429 2.94 -0.30 22.67
C ILE A 429 4.30 0.29 22.31
N VAL A 430 4.37 1.58 22.01
CA VAL A 430 5.61 2.26 21.61
C VAL A 430 6.59 2.44 22.78
N ALA A 431 6.13 2.38 24.04
CA ALA A 431 7.01 2.34 25.20
C ALA A 431 7.72 0.99 25.35
N GLU A 432 7.10 -0.10 24.94
CA GLU A 432 7.69 -1.46 24.94
C GLU A 432 8.58 -1.69 23.72
N ASP A 433 8.12 -1.27 22.54
CA ASP A 433 8.80 -1.42 21.26
C ASP A 433 8.75 -0.07 20.50
N PRO A 434 9.78 0.79 20.67
CA PRO A 434 9.78 2.12 20.05
C PRO A 434 9.86 2.07 18.52
N LEU A 435 9.15 3.00 17.88
CA LEU A 435 9.31 3.22 16.44
C LEU A 435 10.76 3.61 16.09
N PRO A 436 11.28 3.17 14.93
CA PRO A 436 12.60 3.59 14.47
C PRO A 436 12.72 5.10 14.34
N GLU A 437 13.91 5.65 14.59
CA GLU A 437 14.18 7.09 14.50
C GLU A 437 13.82 7.65 13.10
N ALA A 438 14.03 6.88 12.04
CA ALA A 438 13.64 7.24 10.67
C ALA A 438 12.12 7.43 10.47
N SER A 439 11.27 6.85 11.35
CA SER A 439 9.82 7.04 11.32
C SER A 439 9.38 8.30 12.07
N ILE A 440 10.21 8.80 12.99
CA ILE A 440 9.93 9.97 13.84
C ILE A 440 10.77 11.19 13.49
N GLY A 441 11.89 11.01 12.80
CA GLY A 441 12.75 12.09 12.29
C GLY A 441 12.41 12.47 10.84
N GLY A 442 12.65 13.72 10.46
CA GLY A 442 12.37 14.22 9.09
C GLY A 442 13.16 13.46 8.01
N GLY A 443 12.57 13.49 6.83
CA GLY A 443 12.98 13.05 5.51
C GLY A 443 14.17 12.10 5.33
N VAL A 444 13.89 11.03 4.64
CA VAL A 444 14.86 9.98 4.27
C VAL A 444 15.92 10.42 3.23
N ALA A 445 16.00 11.70 2.93
CA ALA A 445 16.75 12.23 1.79
C ALA A 445 18.06 12.96 2.11
N ASP A 446 18.66 12.76 3.28
CA ASP A 446 19.95 13.38 3.60
C ASP A 446 21.11 12.93 2.69
N ASP A 447 20.88 12.00 1.75
CA ASP A 447 21.90 11.46 0.83
C ASP A 447 21.64 11.71 -0.67
N VAL A 448 20.73 12.62 -1.04
CA VAL A 448 20.44 12.95 -2.46
C VAL A 448 21.02 14.32 -2.84
N ASN A 449 22.31 14.58 -2.53
CA ASN A 449 23.08 15.68 -3.08
C ASN A 449 24.38 15.21 -3.71
#